data_1632e3e6708ffdeaf91e5a81ce6e7b2f
#
_entry.id   1632e3e6708ffdeaf91e5a81ce6e7b2f
#
_cell.length_a   1.000
_cell.length_b   1.000
_cell.length_c   1.000
_cell.angle_alpha   90.00
_cell.angle_beta   90.00
_cell.angle_gamma   90.00
#
_symmetry.space_group_name_H-M   'P 1'
#
loop_
_entity.id
_entity.type
_entity.pdbx_description
1 polymer ?
#
loop_
_entity_poly.entity_id
_entity_poly.type
_entity_poly.pdbx_seq_one_letter_code
_entity_poly.pdbx_strand_id
1 'polypeptide(L)'
;MTTLPFARRLLQTLVLLLPVSAMAQIYVCKDASGRTITSDRPIAECANRAMRELDRNGVTRREIPPPLTAQQRRDQEALEEKRRVEAAAAEEQRLYDRALTTRYRNEADIAVARQRAIELLDDQMRIDTNALPGEMKEMKAAQSVIVASKKKGGNPAERHRLEEASHTVESRLSSIEQRTAEIEREQQKFDHIVRRFREIQTANETSAAKSAARER
;
A
#
# COMPACT_ATOMS: atom_id res chain seq x y z
N MET A 1 55.17 0.24 60.11
CA MET A 1 55.01 -0.37 58.79
C MET A 1 54.02 0.46 58.00
N THR A 2 54.50 1.60 57.43
CA THR A 2 53.72 2.64 56.77
C THR A 2 54.56 3.25 55.65
N THR A 3 54.49 2.64 54.45
CA THR A 3 55.11 3.26 53.27
C THR A 3 54.32 2.86 52.02
N LEU A 4 53.13 3.47 51.76
CA LEU A 4 52.41 3.28 50.44
C LEU A 4 51.53 4.44 50.01
N PRO A 5 51.70 5.74 50.31
CA PRO A 5 50.94 6.77 49.63
C PRO A 5 51.72 7.50 48.52
N PHE A 6 53.04 7.38 48.41
CA PHE A 6 53.81 8.14 47.42
C PHE A 6 53.77 7.54 46.00
N ALA A 7 53.74 6.22 45.87
CA ALA A 7 53.74 5.56 44.59
C ALA A 7 52.42 5.77 43.82
N ARG A 8 51.27 5.93 44.51
CA ARG A 8 49.98 6.16 43.94
C ARG A 8 49.78 7.56 43.34
N ARG A 9 50.47 8.55 43.86
CA ARG A 9 50.45 9.95 43.36
C ARG A 9 51.33 10.14 42.12
N LEU A 10 52.38 9.39 41.96
CA LEU A 10 53.25 9.42 40.78
C LEU A 10 52.58 8.75 39.53
N LEU A 11 51.75 7.77 39.78
CA LEU A 11 51.00 7.10 38.68
C LEU A 11 49.84 7.95 38.15
N GLN A 12 49.28 8.83 38.99
CA GLN A 12 48.17 9.72 38.59
C GLN A 12 48.60 10.93 37.78
N THR A 13 49.84 11.38 37.92
CA THR A 13 50.41 12.50 37.14
C THR A 13 50.92 12.07 35.74
N LEU A 14 51.19 10.79 35.54
CA LEU A 14 51.68 10.28 34.25
C LEU A 14 50.57 10.10 33.18
N VAL A 15 49.29 10.01 33.60
CA VAL A 15 48.16 9.86 32.69
C VAL A 15 47.77 11.18 32.00
N LEU A 16 48.20 12.34 32.47
CA LEU A 16 47.80 13.65 31.94
C LEU A 16 48.68 14.16 30.78
N LEU A 17 49.67 13.39 30.32
CA LEU A 17 50.63 13.79 29.26
C LEU A 17 50.48 12.98 27.96
N LEU A 18 49.30 12.37 27.72
CA LEU A 18 49.05 11.78 26.39
C LEU A 18 48.84 12.92 25.39
N PRO A 19 49.69 13.06 24.36
CA PRO A 19 49.45 14.05 23.33
C PRO A 19 48.18 13.66 22.59
N VAL A 20 47.13 14.45 22.72
CA VAL A 20 45.98 14.39 21.83
C VAL A 20 46.53 14.72 20.45
N SER A 21 46.74 13.70 19.64
CA SER A 21 47.12 13.85 18.23
C SER A 21 45.99 14.55 17.51
N ALA A 22 46.02 15.89 17.44
CA ALA A 22 45.09 16.67 16.65
C ALA A 22 45.21 16.21 15.20
N MET A 23 44.20 15.53 14.69
CA MET A 23 44.08 15.15 13.29
C MET A 23 43.84 16.45 12.50
N ALA A 24 44.91 17.07 12.00
CA ALA A 24 44.77 18.22 11.11
C ALA A 24 44.11 17.77 9.81
N GLN A 25 42.90 18.19 9.61
CA GLN A 25 42.13 18.03 8.37
C GLN A 25 42.29 19.31 7.54
N ILE A 26 42.60 19.19 6.27
CA ILE A 26 42.76 20.32 5.37
C ILE A 26 41.60 20.32 4.37
N TYR A 27 40.82 21.39 4.35
CA TYR A 27 39.77 21.61 3.40
C TYR A 27 40.24 22.43 2.23
N VAL A 28 39.95 22.02 1.01
CA VAL A 28 40.31 22.69 -0.23
C VAL A 28 39.12 22.87 -1.11
N CYS A 29 38.88 24.06 -1.61
CA CYS A 29 37.85 24.37 -2.60
C CYS A 29 38.33 25.44 -3.59
N LYS A 30 37.54 25.65 -4.65
CA LYS A 30 37.73 26.78 -5.59
C LYS A 30 36.69 27.87 -5.33
N ASP A 31 37.12 29.12 -5.21
CA ASP A 31 36.23 30.27 -5.05
C ASP A 31 35.49 30.60 -6.37
N ALA A 32 34.71 31.71 -6.35
CA ALA A 32 33.95 32.16 -7.53
C ALA A 32 34.86 32.61 -8.69
N SER A 33 36.09 33.02 -8.38
CA SER A 33 37.10 33.45 -9.35
C SER A 33 38.01 32.32 -9.83
N GLY A 34 37.79 31.06 -9.35
CA GLY A 34 38.60 29.89 -9.70
C GLY A 34 39.87 29.71 -8.87
N ARG A 35 40.12 30.59 -7.86
CA ARG A 35 41.28 30.48 -6.98
C ARG A 35 41.09 29.38 -5.97
N THR A 36 42.12 28.63 -5.67
CA THR A 36 42.10 27.59 -4.67
C THR A 36 42.26 28.21 -3.26
N ILE A 37 41.31 27.93 -2.39
CA ILE A 37 41.31 28.29 -0.98
C ILE A 37 41.58 27.02 -0.16
N THR A 38 42.45 27.14 0.82
CA THR A 38 42.79 26.03 1.73
C THR A 38 42.59 26.51 3.18
N SER A 39 42.01 25.68 4.04
CA SER A 39 41.74 25.99 5.43
C SER A 39 41.79 24.71 6.30
N ASP A 40 42.04 24.87 7.60
CA ASP A 40 41.91 23.81 8.61
C ASP A 40 40.48 23.54 9.08
N ARG A 41 39.55 24.33 8.56
CA ARG A 41 38.08 24.22 8.84
C ARG A 41 37.27 24.27 7.54
N PRO A 42 36.05 23.75 7.56
CA PRO A 42 35.15 23.89 6.43
C PRO A 42 35.03 25.35 5.98
N ILE A 43 35.26 25.61 4.70
CA ILE A 43 35.35 26.96 4.13
C ILE A 43 33.98 27.51 3.87
N ALA A 44 33.55 28.53 4.65
CA ALA A 44 32.19 29.10 4.54
C ALA A 44 31.93 29.71 3.14
N GLU A 45 32.93 30.31 2.50
CA GLU A 45 32.85 30.89 1.14
C GLU A 45 32.54 29.80 0.06
N CYS A 46 32.89 28.56 0.36
CA CYS A 46 32.63 27.42 -0.50
C CYS A 46 31.45 26.54 -0.03
N ALA A 47 30.58 27.02 0.86
CA ALA A 47 29.45 26.27 1.39
C ALA A 47 28.48 25.74 0.27
N ASN A 48 28.40 26.45 -0.86
CA ASN A 48 27.58 26.07 -2.02
C ASN A 48 28.40 25.45 -3.18
N ARG A 49 29.64 24.99 -2.89
CA ARG A 49 30.57 24.43 -3.88
C ARG A 49 31.15 23.11 -3.41
N ALA A 50 31.72 22.35 -4.34
CA ALA A 50 32.46 21.15 -4.00
C ALA A 50 33.70 21.49 -3.19
N MET A 51 33.92 20.83 -2.05
CA MET A 51 35.11 20.89 -1.23
C MET A 51 35.74 19.51 -1.17
N ARG A 52 37.06 19.48 -1.01
CA ARG A 52 37.81 18.25 -0.74
C ARG A 52 38.50 18.36 0.62
N GLU A 53 38.35 17.30 1.37
CA GLU A 53 39.10 17.10 2.63
C GLU A 53 40.35 16.30 2.30
N LEU A 54 41.51 16.85 2.62
CA LEU A 54 42.80 16.21 2.40
C LEU A 54 43.34 15.67 3.70
N ASP A 55 44.15 14.64 3.63
CA ASP A 55 44.98 14.17 4.72
C ASP A 55 46.28 15.01 4.84
N ARG A 56 47.14 14.67 5.80
CA ARG A 56 48.46 15.35 6.03
C ARG A 56 49.40 15.23 4.83
N ASN A 57 49.18 14.25 3.99
CA ASN A 57 50.02 13.99 2.81
C ASN A 57 49.45 14.65 1.54
N GLY A 58 48.36 15.43 1.67
CA GLY A 58 47.71 16.09 0.55
C GLY A 58 46.83 15.16 -0.30
N VAL A 59 46.59 13.93 0.15
CA VAL A 59 45.72 12.98 -0.55
C VAL A 59 44.26 13.26 -0.18
N THR A 60 43.37 13.26 -1.20
CA THR A 60 41.92 13.46 -0.97
C THR A 60 41.36 12.30 -0.16
N ARG A 61 40.94 12.58 1.08
CA ARG A 61 40.25 11.65 1.95
C ARG A 61 38.77 11.59 1.69
N ARG A 62 38.16 12.74 1.43
CA ARG A 62 36.73 12.89 1.23
C ARG A 62 36.44 14.03 0.27
N GLU A 63 35.48 13.81 -0.61
CA GLU A 63 34.88 14.86 -1.43
C GLU A 63 33.53 15.25 -0.85
N ILE A 64 33.35 16.55 -0.61
CA ILE A 64 32.10 17.11 -0.09
C ILE A 64 31.40 17.81 -1.26
N PRO A 65 30.34 17.21 -1.79
CA PRO A 65 29.60 17.83 -2.90
C PRO A 65 28.88 19.10 -2.45
N PRO A 66 28.55 20.00 -3.37
CA PRO A 66 27.71 21.15 -3.07
C PRO A 66 26.33 20.70 -2.59
N PRO A 67 25.67 21.49 -1.74
CA PRO A 67 24.29 21.18 -1.35
C PRO A 67 23.38 21.14 -2.57
N LEU A 68 22.42 20.26 -2.51
CA LEU A 68 21.45 20.11 -3.59
C LEU A 68 20.67 21.40 -3.83
N THR A 69 20.44 21.72 -5.07
CA THR A 69 19.54 22.81 -5.45
C THR A 69 18.11 22.51 -4.97
N ALA A 70 17.26 23.54 -4.89
CA ALA A 70 15.85 23.35 -4.51
C ALA A 70 15.13 22.38 -5.45
N GLN A 71 15.46 22.40 -6.75
CA GLN A 71 14.91 21.47 -7.71
C GLN A 71 15.39 20.04 -7.45
N GLN A 72 16.69 19.84 -7.28
CA GLN A 72 17.25 18.50 -6.99
C GLN A 72 16.69 17.89 -5.70
N ARG A 73 16.45 18.72 -4.65
CA ARG A 73 15.79 18.23 -3.44
C ARG A 73 14.37 17.75 -3.72
N ARG A 74 13.56 18.53 -4.46
CA ARG A 74 12.19 18.13 -4.85
C ARG A 74 12.19 16.84 -5.66
N ASP A 75 13.12 16.72 -6.60
CA ASP A 75 13.22 15.52 -7.44
C ASP A 75 13.62 14.29 -6.62
N GLN A 76 14.51 14.45 -5.64
CA GLN A 76 14.85 13.37 -4.70
C GLN A 76 13.67 13.01 -3.80
N GLU A 77 12.99 13.99 -3.21
CA GLU A 77 11.79 13.76 -2.39
C GLU A 77 10.71 13.03 -3.18
N ALA A 78 10.45 13.44 -4.42
CA ALA A 78 9.49 12.76 -5.30
C ALA A 78 9.91 11.32 -5.64
N LEU A 79 11.20 11.09 -5.87
CA LEU A 79 11.73 9.75 -6.12
C LEU A 79 11.67 8.86 -4.89
N GLU A 80 11.97 9.40 -3.72
CA GLU A 80 11.86 8.67 -2.44
C GLU A 80 10.41 8.34 -2.13
N GLU A 81 9.48 9.28 -2.32
CA GLU A 81 8.05 9.02 -2.14
C GLU A 81 7.55 7.95 -3.09
N LYS A 82 7.93 8.01 -4.37
CA LYS A 82 7.60 6.96 -5.33
C LYS A 82 8.11 5.59 -4.89
N ARG A 83 9.36 5.50 -4.43
CA ARG A 83 9.94 4.25 -3.89
C ARG A 83 9.20 3.74 -2.67
N ARG A 84 8.77 4.65 -1.78
CA ARG A 84 7.99 4.29 -0.58
C ARG A 84 6.62 3.71 -0.97
N VAL A 85 5.93 4.37 -1.91
CA VAL A 85 4.63 3.89 -2.42
C VAL A 85 4.78 2.52 -3.10
N GLU A 86 5.78 2.36 -3.96
CA GLU A 86 6.08 1.08 -4.62
C GLU A 86 6.44 -0.04 -3.62
N ALA A 87 7.24 0.28 -2.59
CA ALA A 87 7.59 -0.67 -1.55
C ALA A 87 6.37 -1.08 -0.71
N ALA A 88 5.50 -0.13 -0.36
CA ALA A 88 4.25 -0.40 0.36
C ALA A 88 3.31 -1.29 -0.46
N ALA A 89 3.12 -0.99 -1.74
CA ALA A 89 2.31 -1.80 -2.65
C ALA A 89 2.88 -3.23 -2.82
N ALA A 90 4.20 -3.35 -2.91
CA ALA A 90 4.85 -4.66 -3.00
C ALA A 90 4.68 -5.49 -1.71
N GLU A 91 4.72 -4.84 -0.55
CA GLU A 91 4.49 -5.53 0.73
C GLU A 91 3.03 -5.95 0.89
N GLU A 92 2.07 -5.08 0.53
CA GLU A 92 0.65 -5.41 0.52
C GLU A 92 0.38 -6.62 -0.39
N GLN A 93 0.98 -6.63 -1.59
CA GLN A 93 0.86 -7.76 -2.51
C GLN A 93 1.42 -9.06 -1.93
N ARG A 94 2.56 -9.00 -1.22
CA ARG A 94 3.15 -10.17 -0.55
C ARG A 94 2.25 -10.71 0.57
N LEU A 95 1.65 -9.82 1.35
CA LEU A 95 0.71 -10.20 2.41
C LEU A 95 -0.54 -10.85 1.82
N TYR A 96 -1.08 -10.28 0.74
CA TYR A 96 -2.20 -10.85 0.00
C TYR A 96 -1.87 -12.25 -0.53
N ASP A 97 -0.72 -12.42 -1.19
CA ASP A 97 -0.28 -13.69 -1.76
C ASP A 97 -0.12 -14.78 -0.67
N ARG A 98 0.47 -14.38 0.47
CA ARG A 98 0.60 -15.28 1.63
C ARG A 98 -0.76 -15.69 2.18
N ALA A 99 -1.67 -14.73 2.36
CA ALA A 99 -3.02 -15.02 2.83
C ALA A 99 -3.76 -15.95 1.87
N LEU A 100 -3.60 -15.74 0.56
CA LEU A 100 -4.22 -16.55 -0.47
C LEU A 100 -3.74 -18.01 -0.41
N THR A 101 -2.42 -18.23 -0.37
CA THR A 101 -1.82 -19.58 -0.31
C THR A 101 -2.03 -20.28 1.04
N THR A 102 -2.25 -19.50 2.11
CA THR A 102 -2.62 -20.08 3.43
C THR A 102 -4.09 -20.51 3.43
N ARG A 103 -4.97 -19.74 2.77
CA ARG A 103 -6.42 -20.00 2.74
C ARG A 103 -6.79 -21.14 1.80
N TYR A 104 -6.14 -21.24 0.64
CA TYR A 104 -6.46 -22.21 -0.40
C TYR A 104 -5.23 -23.08 -0.72
N ARG A 105 -5.41 -24.41 -0.68
CA ARG A 105 -4.35 -25.37 -1.00
C ARG A 105 -4.23 -25.62 -2.50
N ASN A 106 -5.37 -25.52 -3.20
CA ASN A 106 -5.50 -25.77 -4.64
C ASN A 106 -6.69 -25.00 -5.22
N GLU A 107 -6.84 -25.03 -6.54
CA GLU A 107 -7.94 -24.35 -7.24
C GLU A 107 -9.31 -24.92 -6.89
N ALA A 108 -9.41 -26.21 -6.52
CA ALA A 108 -10.68 -26.82 -6.12
C ALA A 108 -11.22 -26.19 -4.83
N ASP A 109 -10.34 -25.85 -3.87
CA ASP A 109 -10.74 -25.14 -2.64
C ASP A 109 -11.33 -23.76 -2.98
N ILE A 110 -10.74 -23.05 -3.96
CA ILE A 110 -11.24 -21.75 -4.45
C ILE A 110 -12.62 -21.93 -5.12
N ALA A 111 -12.78 -22.97 -5.94
CA ALA A 111 -14.05 -23.27 -6.60
C ALA A 111 -15.16 -23.56 -5.58
N VAL A 112 -14.88 -24.33 -4.54
CA VAL A 112 -15.83 -24.60 -3.45
C VAL A 112 -16.20 -23.33 -2.69
N ALA A 113 -15.22 -22.47 -2.41
CA ALA A 113 -15.47 -21.19 -1.74
C ALA A 113 -16.32 -20.25 -2.61
N ARG A 114 -16.06 -20.18 -3.93
CA ARG A 114 -16.87 -19.46 -4.91
C ARG A 114 -18.31 -19.96 -4.91
N GLN A 115 -18.48 -21.27 -5.03
CA GLN A 115 -19.81 -21.89 -5.08
C GLN A 115 -20.65 -21.53 -3.85
N ARG A 116 -20.08 -21.63 -2.67
CA ARG A 116 -20.77 -21.29 -1.41
C ARG A 116 -21.15 -19.81 -1.33
N ALA A 117 -20.26 -18.90 -1.78
CA ALA A 117 -20.53 -17.47 -1.78
C ALA A 117 -21.66 -17.10 -2.73
N ILE A 118 -21.69 -17.69 -3.92
CA ILE A 118 -22.75 -17.46 -4.93
C ILE A 118 -24.05 -18.09 -4.50
N GLU A 119 -24.05 -19.31 -3.98
CA GLU A 119 -25.24 -20.05 -3.54
C GLU A 119 -26.05 -19.28 -2.49
N LEU A 120 -25.38 -18.62 -1.55
CA LEU A 120 -26.04 -17.78 -0.57
C LEU A 120 -26.79 -16.60 -1.22
N LEU A 121 -26.18 -15.95 -2.22
CA LEU A 121 -26.79 -14.83 -2.98
C LEU A 121 -27.92 -15.31 -3.89
N ASP A 122 -27.74 -16.46 -4.53
CA ASP A 122 -28.76 -17.09 -5.38
C ASP A 122 -30.00 -17.48 -4.58
N ASP A 123 -29.84 -18.03 -3.37
CA ASP A 123 -30.96 -18.35 -2.48
C ASP A 123 -31.78 -17.11 -2.12
N GLN A 124 -31.09 -15.99 -1.80
CA GLN A 124 -31.78 -14.73 -1.52
C GLN A 124 -32.47 -14.17 -2.77
N MET A 125 -31.80 -14.21 -3.94
CA MET A 125 -32.39 -13.77 -5.20
C MET A 125 -33.61 -14.61 -5.57
N ARG A 126 -33.59 -15.93 -5.31
CA ARG A 126 -34.73 -16.82 -5.53
C ARG A 126 -35.95 -16.44 -4.67
N ILE A 127 -35.73 -16.03 -3.41
CA ILE A 127 -36.82 -15.55 -2.56
C ILE A 127 -37.46 -14.30 -3.17
N ASP A 128 -36.61 -13.31 -3.56
CA ASP A 128 -37.12 -12.08 -4.17
C ASP A 128 -37.84 -12.33 -5.48
N THR A 129 -37.28 -13.17 -6.35
CA THR A 129 -37.87 -13.52 -7.64
C THR A 129 -39.21 -14.27 -7.49
N ASN A 130 -39.32 -15.15 -6.48
CA ASN A 130 -40.57 -15.90 -6.22
C ASN A 130 -41.67 -15.02 -5.63
N ALA A 131 -41.35 -13.95 -4.89
CA ALA A 131 -42.33 -13.02 -4.34
C ALA A 131 -42.87 -12.04 -5.40
N LEU A 132 -42.08 -11.66 -6.38
CA LEU A 132 -42.38 -10.63 -7.36
C LEU A 132 -43.70 -10.86 -8.15
N PRO A 133 -44.05 -12.09 -8.63
CA PRO A 133 -45.31 -12.32 -9.33
C PRO A 133 -46.56 -12.05 -8.48
N GLY A 134 -46.50 -12.37 -7.17
CA GLY A 134 -47.56 -12.08 -6.20
C GLY A 134 -47.74 -10.58 -6.01
N GLU A 135 -46.66 -9.86 -5.77
CA GLU A 135 -46.63 -8.40 -5.60
C GLU A 135 -47.14 -7.66 -6.85
N MET A 136 -46.71 -8.11 -8.04
CA MET A 136 -47.22 -7.57 -9.32
C MET A 136 -48.72 -7.82 -9.52
N LYS A 137 -49.23 -8.97 -9.07
CA LYS A 137 -50.66 -9.27 -9.11
C LYS A 137 -51.45 -8.33 -8.20
N GLU A 138 -50.97 -8.05 -7.01
CA GLU A 138 -51.59 -7.10 -6.07
C GLU A 138 -51.58 -5.67 -6.63
N MET A 139 -50.48 -5.22 -7.20
CA MET A 139 -50.38 -3.93 -7.88
C MET A 139 -51.39 -3.80 -9.02
N LYS A 140 -51.50 -4.82 -9.88
CA LYS A 140 -52.49 -4.85 -10.99
C LYS A 140 -53.92 -4.86 -10.48
N ALA A 141 -54.22 -5.57 -9.37
CA ALA A 141 -55.53 -5.56 -8.74
C ALA A 141 -55.86 -4.16 -8.18
N ALA A 142 -54.94 -3.49 -7.51
CA ALA A 142 -55.14 -2.13 -7.04
C ALA A 142 -55.38 -1.14 -8.21
N GLN A 143 -54.63 -1.27 -9.28
CA GLN A 143 -54.82 -0.48 -10.49
C GLN A 143 -56.20 -0.70 -11.12
N SER A 144 -56.67 -1.94 -11.20
CA SER A 144 -57.99 -2.28 -11.77
C SER A 144 -59.15 -1.65 -10.98
N VAL A 145 -59.02 -1.55 -9.65
CA VAL A 145 -60.01 -0.87 -8.78
C VAL A 145 -60.13 0.61 -9.13
N ILE A 146 -58.99 1.30 -9.34
CA ILE A 146 -59.01 2.71 -9.74
C ILE A 146 -59.67 2.89 -11.11
N VAL A 147 -59.36 2.00 -12.07
CA VAL A 147 -59.96 2.05 -13.43
C VAL A 147 -61.45 1.85 -13.37
N ALA A 148 -61.95 0.93 -12.53
CA ALA A 148 -63.37 0.65 -12.33
C ALA A 148 -64.11 1.71 -11.49
N SER A 149 -63.39 2.59 -10.78
CA SER A 149 -63.96 3.60 -9.90
C SER A 149 -64.79 4.61 -10.67
N LYS A 150 -66.00 4.95 -10.15
CA LYS A 150 -66.86 6.02 -10.70
C LYS A 150 -66.22 7.42 -10.57
N LYS A 151 -65.23 7.59 -9.71
CA LYS A 151 -64.48 8.81 -9.57
C LYS A 151 -63.23 8.77 -10.47
N LYS A 152 -63.10 9.77 -11.35
CA LYS A 152 -61.92 9.90 -12.21
C LYS A 152 -60.65 9.93 -11.36
N GLY A 153 -59.79 8.90 -11.52
CA GLY A 153 -58.54 8.75 -10.74
C GLY A 153 -58.70 8.08 -9.36
N GLY A 154 -59.84 7.50 -9.02
CA GLY A 154 -60.12 6.79 -7.77
C GLY A 154 -60.30 7.72 -6.56
N ASN A 155 -60.62 7.16 -5.39
CA ASN A 155 -60.63 7.85 -4.13
C ASN A 155 -59.22 7.87 -3.50
N PRO A 156 -58.96 8.69 -2.45
CA PRO A 156 -57.62 8.77 -1.84
C PRO A 156 -57.09 7.43 -1.31
N ALA A 157 -57.94 6.57 -0.74
CA ALA A 157 -57.55 5.27 -0.21
C ALA A 157 -57.16 4.29 -1.34
N GLU A 158 -57.88 4.31 -2.47
CA GLU A 158 -57.55 3.50 -3.66
C GLU A 158 -56.20 3.91 -4.26
N ARG A 159 -55.92 5.23 -4.33
CA ARG A 159 -54.64 5.74 -4.82
C ARG A 159 -53.48 5.33 -3.87
N HIS A 160 -53.67 5.47 -2.57
CA HIS A 160 -52.67 5.09 -1.58
C HIS A 160 -52.32 3.60 -1.67
N ARG A 161 -53.35 2.74 -1.81
CA ARG A 161 -53.14 1.31 -1.99
C ARG A 161 -52.36 0.96 -3.26
N LEU A 162 -52.60 1.67 -4.37
CA LEU A 162 -51.81 1.48 -5.58
C LEU A 162 -50.38 1.96 -5.39
N GLU A 163 -50.18 3.07 -4.75
CA GLU A 163 -48.86 3.62 -4.46
C GLU A 163 -48.01 2.67 -3.57
N GLU A 164 -48.61 2.12 -2.51
CA GLU A 164 -47.96 1.11 -1.67
C GLU A 164 -47.59 -0.14 -2.45
N ALA A 165 -48.52 -0.68 -3.28
CA ALA A 165 -48.28 -1.85 -4.08
C ALA A 165 -47.21 -1.62 -5.18
N SER A 166 -47.18 -0.44 -5.79
CA SER A 166 -46.14 -0.08 -6.76
C SER A 166 -44.77 0.06 -6.11
N HIS A 167 -44.70 0.73 -4.93
CA HIS A 167 -43.47 0.86 -4.18
C HIS A 167 -42.90 -0.51 -3.75
N THR A 168 -43.79 -1.46 -3.38
CA THR A 168 -43.37 -2.83 -3.03
C THR A 168 -42.72 -3.53 -4.24
N VAL A 169 -43.36 -3.45 -5.43
CA VAL A 169 -42.80 -4.02 -6.66
C VAL A 169 -41.47 -3.36 -7.04
N GLU A 170 -41.39 -2.02 -6.99
CA GLU A 170 -40.16 -1.29 -7.29
C GLU A 170 -39.02 -1.66 -6.35
N SER A 171 -39.30 -1.74 -5.04
CA SER A 171 -38.33 -2.17 -4.03
C SER A 171 -37.83 -3.60 -4.30
N ARG A 172 -38.74 -4.51 -4.69
CA ARG A 172 -38.37 -5.89 -5.03
C ARG A 172 -37.48 -5.96 -6.26
N LEU A 173 -37.82 -5.22 -7.32
CA LEU A 173 -36.99 -5.15 -8.54
C LEU A 173 -35.60 -4.58 -8.24
N SER A 174 -35.52 -3.51 -7.43
CA SER A 174 -34.22 -2.96 -7.00
C SER A 174 -33.40 -3.96 -6.20
N SER A 175 -34.03 -4.76 -5.32
CA SER A 175 -33.33 -5.82 -4.58
C SER A 175 -32.76 -6.88 -5.52
N ILE A 176 -33.52 -7.32 -6.51
CA ILE A 176 -33.08 -8.30 -7.53
C ILE A 176 -31.89 -7.75 -8.32
N GLU A 177 -31.95 -6.50 -8.77
CA GLU A 177 -30.87 -5.85 -9.51
C GLU A 177 -29.60 -5.74 -8.67
N GLN A 178 -29.70 -5.32 -7.41
CA GLN A 178 -28.56 -5.23 -6.48
C GLN A 178 -27.91 -6.59 -6.27
N ARG A 179 -28.69 -7.66 -6.07
CA ARG A 179 -28.16 -9.02 -5.89
C ARG A 179 -27.50 -9.55 -7.16
N THR A 180 -28.08 -9.27 -8.32
CA THR A 180 -27.45 -9.63 -9.60
C THR A 180 -26.08 -9.00 -9.74
N ALA A 181 -25.96 -7.70 -9.46
CA ALA A 181 -24.68 -7.00 -9.48
C ALA A 181 -23.70 -7.51 -8.40
N GLU A 182 -24.20 -7.99 -7.27
CA GLU A 182 -23.39 -8.58 -6.22
C GLU A 182 -22.83 -9.95 -6.62
N ILE A 183 -23.66 -10.81 -7.24
CA ILE A 183 -23.22 -12.08 -7.82
C ILE A 183 -22.11 -11.86 -8.86
N GLU A 184 -22.28 -10.90 -9.76
CA GLU A 184 -21.27 -10.57 -10.77
C GLU A 184 -19.95 -10.12 -10.12
N ARG A 185 -20.02 -9.27 -9.09
CA ARG A 185 -18.81 -8.83 -8.34
C ARG A 185 -18.11 -10.00 -7.66
N GLU A 186 -18.85 -10.91 -7.01
CA GLU A 186 -18.25 -12.10 -6.39
C GLU A 186 -17.63 -13.02 -7.45
N GLN A 187 -18.26 -13.20 -8.61
CA GLN A 187 -17.67 -13.97 -9.71
C GLN A 187 -16.33 -13.36 -10.16
N GLN A 188 -16.30 -12.06 -10.43
CA GLN A 188 -15.07 -11.35 -10.84
C GLN A 188 -13.98 -11.43 -9.80
N LYS A 189 -14.32 -11.32 -8.52
CA LYS A 189 -13.41 -11.46 -7.39
C LYS A 189 -12.76 -12.85 -7.38
N PHE A 190 -13.55 -13.91 -7.52
CA PHE A 190 -13.02 -15.27 -7.56
C PHE A 190 -12.20 -15.55 -8.82
N ASP A 191 -12.55 -14.98 -9.96
CA ASP A 191 -11.75 -15.07 -11.18
C ASP A 191 -10.38 -14.40 -11.00
N HIS A 192 -10.32 -13.27 -10.30
CA HIS A 192 -9.05 -12.63 -9.93
C HIS A 192 -8.23 -13.51 -8.97
N ILE A 193 -8.87 -14.10 -7.96
CA ILE A 193 -8.25 -15.03 -6.99
C ILE A 193 -7.61 -16.22 -7.73
N VAL A 194 -8.34 -16.85 -8.64
CA VAL A 194 -7.82 -18.01 -9.41
C VAL A 194 -6.61 -17.60 -10.26
N ARG A 195 -6.70 -16.49 -10.98
CA ARG A 195 -5.57 -15.99 -11.78
C ARG A 195 -4.33 -15.78 -10.92
N ARG A 196 -4.50 -15.06 -9.79
CA ARG A 196 -3.37 -14.77 -8.91
C ARG A 196 -2.78 -16.03 -8.28
N PHE A 197 -3.61 -16.97 -7.88
CA PHE A 197 -3.17 -18.25 -7.34
C PHE A 197 -2.32 -19.03 -8.35
N ARG A 198 -2.72 -19.06 -9.62
CA ARG A 198 -1.93 -19.69 -10.71
C ARG A 198 -0.59 -19.00 -10.94
N GLU A 199 -0.56 -17.66 -10.91
CA GLU A 199 0.69 -16.89 -11.02
C GLU A 199 1.68 -17.26 -9.90
N ILE A 200 1.20 -17.37 -8.66
CA ILE A 200 2.03 -17.77 -7.51
C ILE A 200 2.56 -19.19 -7.69
N GLN A 201 1.73 -20.13 -8.12
CA GLN A 201 2.17 -21.51 -8.36
C GLN A 201 3.24 -21.60 -9.44
N THR A 202 3.02 -20.97 -10.59
CA THR A 202 4.02 -20.92 -11.68
C THR A 202 5.33 -20.26 -11.27
N ALA A 203 5.27 -19.20 -10.46
CA ALA A 203 6.47 -18.54 -9.91
C ALA A 203 7.25 -19.47 -8.97
N ASN A 204 6.55 -20.22 -8.12
CA ASN A 204 7.16 -21.18 -7.21
C ASN A 204 7.81 -22.35 -7.97
N GLU A 205 7.15 -22.89 -8.99
CA GLU A 205 7.69 -23.98 -9.83
C GLU A 205 8.96 -23.52 -10.60
N THR A 206 8.92 -22.31 -11.17
CA THR A 206 10.08 -21.76 -11.88
C THR A 206 11.25 -21.47 -10.96
N SER A 207 11.00 -21.03 -9.73
CA SER A 207 12.05 -20.80 -8.72
C SER A 207 12.65 -22.13 -8.22
N ALA A 208 11.83 -23.15 -8.00
CA ALA A 208 12.29 -24.49 -7.64
C ALA A 208 13.13 -25.14 -8.73
N ALA A 209 12.71 -24.99 -10.00
CA ALA A 209 13.47 -25.49 -11.14
C ALA A 209 14.84 -24.81 -11.29
N LYS A 210 14.90 -23.48 -11.04
CA LYS A 210 16.17 -22.72 -11.06
C LYS A 210 17.12 -23.11 -9.92
N SER A 211 16.60 -23.38 -8.72
CA SER A 211 17.43 -23.84 -7.60
C SER A 211 18.01 -25.23 -7.88
N ALA A 212 17.20 -26.17 -8.36
CA ALA A 212 17.65 -27.51 -8.74
C ALA A 212 18.68 -27.52 -9.89
N ALA A 213 18.60 -26.56 -10.81
CA ALA A 213 19.59 -26.40 -11.88
C ALA A 213 20.93 -25.79 -11.41
N ARG A 214 20.95 -25.08 -10.29
CA ARG A 214 22.16 -24.50 -9.69
C ARG A 214 22.95 -25.50 -8.83
N GLU A 215 22.29 -26.54 -8.34
CA GLU A 215 22.91 -27.60 -7.51
C GLU A 215 23.53 -28.74 -8.35
N ARG A 216 23.38 -28.72 -9.67
CA ARG A 216 23.99 -29.66 -10.61
C ARG A 216 25.21 -29.06 -11.30
#